data_35f8c298826e93a872eba243676386c1
#
_entry.id   35f8c298826e93a872eba243676386c1
#
_cell.length_a   1.000
_cell.length_b   1.000
_cell.length_c   1.000
_cell.angle_alpha   90.00
_cell.angle_beta   90.00
_cell.angle_gamma   90.00
#
_symmetry.space_group_name_H-M   'P 1'
#
loop_
_entity.id
_entity.type
_entity.pdbx_description
1 polymer ?
#
loop_
_entity_poly.entity_id
_entity_poly.type
_entity_poly.pdbx_seq_one_letter_code
_entity_poly.pdbx_strand_id
1 'polypeptide(L)'
;LYAGAKTAGELFGLEGLEPFCREVHVCTDDCSVGRHGLVTEPLAENLAAFPLDDTVIYACGPAGMIRELAALLRDHPVPCQVSLEERMACGVGACLGCAVAVRGPDGGRQYRRVCREGPVFDIRDILWDAESGDA
;
A
#
# COMPACT_ATOMS: atom_id res chain seq x y z
N LEU A 1 -11.94 4.80 -5.82
CA LEU A 1 -11.10 5.16 -4.69
C LEU A 1 -11.47 4.28 -3.49
N TYR A 2 -10.47 3.78 -2.80
CA TYR A 2 -10.61 3.06 -1.52
C TYR A 2 -9.88 3.86 -0.45
N ALA A 3 -10.58 4.27 0.60
CA ALA A 3 -10.03 5.09 1.67
C ALA A 3 -10.35 4.48 3.03
N GLY A 4 -9.34 4.33 3.87
CA GLY A 4 -9.46 3.76 5.22
C GLY A 4 -8.83 4.64 6.27
N ALA A 5 -9.46 4.72 7.44
CA ALA A 5 -8.94 5.40 8.62
C ALA A 5 -9.46 4.74 9.91
N LYS A 6 -8.90 5.10 11.05
CA LYS A 6 -9.44 4.61 12.33
C LYS A 6 -10.80 5.22 12.64
N THR A 7 -10.98 6.50 12.32
CA THR A 7 -12.20 7.27 12.58
C THR A 7 -12.52 8.19 11.44
N ALA A 8 -13.76 8.66 11.35
CA ALA A 8 -14.18 9.68 10.37
C ALA A 8 -13.33 10.96 10.45
N GLY A 9 -12.87 11.33 11.65
CA GLY A 9 -12.04 12.53 11.86
C GLY A 9 -10.64 12.45 11.28
N GLU A 10 -10.18 11.26 10.88
CA GLU A 10 -8.88 11.02 10.25
C GLU A 10 -8.96 10.92 8.72
N LEU A 11 -10.15 10.99 8.14
CA LEU A 11 -10.36 10.99 6.70
C LEU A 11 -10.25 12.43 6.17
N PHE A 12 -9.12 12.73 5.53
CA PHE A 12 -8.87 14.05 4.96
C PHE A 12 -8.82 14.00 3.44
N GLY A 13 -9.31 15.09 2.80
CA GLY A 13 -9.14 15.32 1.37
C GLY A 13 -10.07 14.51 0.45
N LEU A 14 -10.99 13.70 0.98
CA LEU A 14 -11.92 12.92 0.17
C LEU A 14 -12.82 13.81 -0.67
N GLU A 15 -13.34 14.92 -0.12
CA GLU A 15 -14.19 15.88 -0.82
C GLU A 15 -13.55 16.45 -2.10
N GLY A 16 -12.23 16.60 -2.09
CA GLY A 16 -11.46 17.03 -3.25
C GLY A 16 -11.24 15.95 -4.30
N LEU A 17 -11.33 14.69 -3.92
CA LEU A 17 -11.07 13.54 -4.80
C LEU A 17 -12.35 12.92 -5.37
N GLU A 18 -13.43 12.92 -4.62
CA GLU A 18 -14.72 12.34 -5.01
C GLU A 18 -15.19 12.75 -6.41
N PRO A 19 -15.09 14.03 -6.84
CA PRO A 19 -15.55 14.45 -8.17
C PRO A 19 -14.79 13.78 -9.32
N PHE A 20 -13.61 13.25 -9.07
CA PHE A 20 -12.76 12.56 -10.04
C PHE A 20 -12.86 11.03 -9.97
N CYS A 21 -13.61 10.51 -9.00
CA CYS A 21 -13.75 9.08 -8.77
C CYS A 21 -15.10 8.60 -9.31
N ARG A 22 -15.08 7.46 -9.98
CA ARG A 22 -16.32 6.75 -10.36
C ARG A 22 -17.05 6.21 -9.14
N GLU A 23 -16.29 5.68 -8.19
CA GLU A 23 -16.78 5.10 -6.96
C GLU A 23 -15.81 5.41 -5.82
N VAL A 24 -16.35 5.60 -4.62
CA VAL A 24 -15.57 5.83 -3.40
C VAL A 24 -16.05 4.86 -2.33
N HIS A 25 -15.13 4.00 -1.88
CA HIS A 25 -15.33 3.06 -0.79
C HIS A 25 -14.59 3.57 0.44
N VAL A 26 -15.33 3.84 1.51
CA VAL A 26 -14.79 4.34 2.77
C VAL A 26 -14.93 3.26 3.84
N CYS A 27 -13.84 3.02 4.59
CA CYS A 27 -13.84 2.13 5.74
C CYS A 27 -13.31 2.86 6.98
N THR A 28 -13.91 2.62 8.13
CA THR A 28 -13.39 3.08 9.43
C THR A 28 -13.41 1.96 10.46
N ASP A 29 -12.39 1.93 11.33
CA ASP A 29 -12.26 0.90 12.36
C ASP A 29 -13.38 1.01 13.41
N ASP A 30 -13.85 2.23 13.68
CA ASP A 30 -14.89 2.51 14.66
C ASP A 30 -16.31 2.60 14.09
N CYS A 31 -16.47 2.36 12.78
CA CYS A 31 -17.75 2.50 12.07
C CYS A 31 -18.37 3.92 12.13
N SER A 32 -17.55 4.95 12.33
CA SER A 32 -18.03 6.34 12.39
C SER A 32 -18.49 6.88 11.04
N VAL A 33 -17.96 6.32 9.93
CA VAL A 33 -18.42 6.57 8.56
C VAL A 33 -18.06 5.39 7.66
N GLY A 34 -18.85 5.16 6.62
CA GLY A 34 -18.62 4.09 5.66
C GLY A 34 -18.82 2.70 6.24
N ARG A 35 -18.00 1.74 5.79
CA ARG A 35 -18.02 0.35 6.24
C ARG A 35 -17.10 0.17 7.46
N HIS A 36 -17.51 -0.64 8.41
CA HIS A 36 -16.63 -1.12 9.48
C HIS A 36 -15.63 -2.13 8.92
N GLY A 37 -14.35 -1.97 9.24
CA GLY A 37 -13.29 -2.91 8.87
C GLY A 37 -12.17 -2.30 8.02
N LEU A 38 -11.35 -3.18 7.46
CA LEU A 38 -10.16 -2.77 6.72
C LEU A 38 -10.50 -2.41 5.27
N VAL A 39 -9.80 -1.42 4.73
CA VAL A 39 -9.97 -0.95 3.34
C VAL A 39 -9.64 -2.04 2.30
N THR A 40 -8.86 -3.02 2.66
CA THR A 40 -8.52 -4.19 1.83
C THR A 40 -9.69 -5.15 1.60
N GLU A 41 -10.69 -5.17 2.50
CA GLU A 41 -11.85 -6.04 2.38
C GLU A 41 -12.73 -5.68 1.17
N PRO A 42 -13.24 -4.43 1.01
CA PRO A 42 -14.04 -4.09 -0.16
C PRO A 42 -13.22 -4.14 -1.46
N LEU A 43 -11.90 -3.92 -1.40
CA LEU A 43 -11.04 -4.12 -2.56
C LEU A 43 -11.02 -5.60 -2.97
N ALA A 44 -10.87 -6.52 -2.01
CA ALA A 44 -10.89 -7.96 -2.27
C ALA A 44 -12.20 -8.43 -2.91
N GLU A 45 -13.33 -7.91 -2.42
CA GLU A 45 -14.66 -8.22 -2.95
C GLU A 45 -14.82 -7.78 -4.41
N ASN A 46 -14.22 -6.65 -4.77
CA ASN A 46 -14.33 -6.05 -6.10
C ASN A 46 -13.23 -6.48 -7.08
N LEU A 47 -12.16 -7.11 -6.59
CA LEU A 47 -10.95 -7.38 -7.37
C LEU A 47 -11.23 -8.21 -8.64
N ALA A 48 -12.11 -9.20 -8.54
CA ALA A 48 -12.48 -10.06 -9.66
C ALA A 48 -13.27 -9.33 -10.78
N ALA A 49 -13.85 -8.17 -10.47
CA ALA A 49 -14.61 -7.36 -11.42
C ALA A 49 -13.74 -6.39 -12.24
N PHE A 50 -12.48 -6.20 -11.85
CA PHE A 50 -11.59 -5.29 -12.54
C PHE A 50 -11.03 -5.91 -13.83
N PRO A 51 -11.12 -5.23 -14.98
CA PRO A 51 -10.49 -5.69 -16.21
C PRO A 51 -8.97 -5.62 -16.06
N LEU A 52 -8.30 -6.77 -16.17
CA LEU A 52 -6.86 -6.89 -15.91
C LEU A 52 -6.01 -6.01 -16.84
N ASP A 53 -6.42 -5.89 -18.10
CA ASP A 53 -5.67 -5.14 -19.12
C ASP A 53 -5.75 -3.61 -18.96
N ASP A 54 -6.75 -3.12 -18.21
CA ASP A 54 -7.01 -1.69 -18.03
C ASP A 54 -6.91 -1.23 -16.57
N THR A 55 -6.42 -2.10 -15.68
CA THR A 55 -6.37 -1.79 -14.25
C THR A 55 -4.94 -1.68 -13.75
N VAL A 56 -4.67 -0.62 -13.02
CA VAL A 56 -3.46 -0.44 -12.19
C VAL A 56 -3.89 0.00 -10.80
N ILE A 57 -3.33 -0.63 -9.78
CA ILE A 57 -3.56 -0.25 -8.38
C ILE A 57 -2.43 0.66 -7.92
N TYR A 58 -2.78 1.77 -7.30
CA TYR A 58 -1.87 2.64 -6.58
C TYR A 58 -2.28 2.64 -5.12
N ALA A 59 -1.37 2.34 -4.21
CA ALA A 59 -1.65 2.31 -2.79
C ALA A 59 -0.60 3.05 -1.96
N CYS A 60 -1.07 3.70 -0.90
CA CYS A 60 -0.25 4.34 0.12
C CYS A 60 -0.91 4.13 1.48
N GLY A 61 -0.13 3.80 2.48
CA GLY A 61 -0.63 3.58 3.83
C GLY A 61 0.31 2.75 4.71
N PRO A 62 -0.15 2.37 5.90
CA PRO A 62 0.66 1.61 6.86
C PRO A 62 1.21 0.29 6.28
N ALA A 63 2.40 -0.10 6.71
CA ALA A 63 3.06 -1.32 6.23
C ALA A 63 2.18 -2.59 6.35
N GLY A 64 1.35 -2.68 7.41
CA GLY A 64 0.38 -3.77 7.58
C GLY A 64 -0.65 -3.85 6.45
N MET A 65 -1.21 -2.71 6.05
CA MET A 65 -2.16 -2.62 4.93
C MET A 65 -1.51 -3.02 3.60
N ILE A 66 -0.30 -2.52 3.33
CA ILE A 66 0.42 -2.85 2.09
C ILE A 66 0.81 -4.33 2.05
N ARG A 67 1.20 -4.91 3.19
CA ARG A 67 1.49 -6.36 3.30
C ARG A 67 0.26 -7.21 3.00
N GLU A 68 -0.88 -6.83 3.53
CA GLU A 68 -2.15 -7.51 3.26
C GLU A 68 -2.55 -7.38 1.79
N LEU A 69 -2.41 -6.19 1.21
CA LEU A 69 -2.61 -5.97 -0.22
C LEU A 69 -1.66 -6.85 -1.06
N ALA A 70 -0.39 -7.00 -0.67
CA ALA A 70 0.56 -7.88 -1.34
C ALA A 70 0.11 -9.36 -1.29
N ALA A 71 -0.42 -9.79 -0.15
CA ALA A 71 -0.97 -11.14 0.00
C ALA A 71 -2.21 -11.35 -0.89
N LEU A 72 -3.11 -10.38 -0.93
CA LEU A 72 -4.31 -10.38 -1.76
C LEU A 72 -3.96 -10.48 -3.26
N LEU A 73 -2.95 -9.73 -3.71
CA LEU A 73 -2.54 -9.66 -5.12
C LEU A 73 -1.60 -10.80 -5.55
N ARG A 74 -1.27 -11.74 -4.68
CA ARG A 74 -0.33 -12.83 -4.99
C ARG A 74 -0.77 -13.64 -6.21
N ASP A 75 -2.05 -13.97 -6.27
CA ASP A 75 -2.66 -14.78 -7.33
C ASP A 75 -3.44 -13.93 -8.36
N HIS A 76 -3.38 -12.61 -8.24
CA HIS A 76 -4.03 -11.67 -9.15
C HIS A 76 -2.98 -10.87 -9.92
N PRO A 77 -2.91 -10.97 -11.27
CA PRO A 77 -1.86 -10.34 -12.06
C PRO A 77 -2.01 -8.82 -12.28
N VAL A 78 -2.89 -8.16 -11.53
CA VAL A 78 -3.09 -6.69 -11.62
C VAL A 78 -1.80 -5.98 -11.19
N PRO A 79 -1.24 -5.07 -12.02
CA PRO A 79 -0.11 -4.25 -11.63
C PRO A 79 -0.46 -3.38 -10.41
N CYS A 80 0.47 -3.32 -9.45
CA CYS A 80 0.28 -2.52 -8.24
C CYS A 80 1.56 -1.80 -7.86
N GLN A 81 1.47 -0.48 -7.75
CA GLN A 81 2.53 0.37 -7.25
C GLN A 81 2.15 0.90 -5.86
N VAL A 82 3.10 0.84 -4.95
CA VAL A 82 2.89 1.24 -3.56
C VAL A 82 3.91 2.29 -3.15
N SER A 83 3.43 3.33 -2.48
CA SER A 83 4.29 4.30 -1.80
C SER A 83 4.54 3.82 -0.38
N LEU A 84 5.80 3.52 -0.07
CA LEU A 84 6.20 3.05 1.25
C LEU A 84 6.53 4.24 2.17
N GLU A 85 6.14 4.06 3.43
CA GLU A 85 6.46 4.97 4.52
C GLU A 85 7.51 4.31 5.42
N GLU A 86 8.66 4.98 5.58
CA GLU A 86 9.74 4.51 6.43
C GLU A 86 10.30 5.65 7.29
N ARG A 87 10.87 5.30 8.44
CA ARG A 87 11.54 6.27 9.28
C ARG A 87 12.79 6.79 8.60
N MET A 88 12.84 8.09 8.34
CA MET A 88 13.95 8.72 7.66
C MET A 88 14.83 9.47 8.65
N ALA A 89 16.09 9.09 8.76
CA ALA A 89 17.06 9.83 9.54
C ALA A 89 17.71 10.96 8.70
N CYS A 90 18.33 10.64 7.54
CA CYS A 90 19.01 11.64 6.71
C CYS A 90 18.15 12.20 5.56
N GLY A 91 17.19 11.47 5.04
CA GLY A 91 16.36 11.86 3.91
C GLY A 91 17.07 11.98 2.55
N VAL A 92 18.39 11.83 2.52
CA VAL A 92 19.25 12.07 1.33
C VAL A 92 19.96 10.80 0.82
N GLY A 93 19.64 9.64 1.38
CA GLY A 93 20.22 8.37 0.97
C GLY A 93 21.64 8.09 1.50
N ALA A 94 22.13 8.86 2.47
CA ALA A 94 23.46 8.67 3.03
C ALA A 94 23.51 7.57 4.11
N CYS A 95 22.45 7.41 4.90
CA CYS A 95 22.32 6.33 5.87
C CYS A 95 21.43 5.21 5.30
N LEU A 96 21.29 4.12 6.01
CA LEU A 96 20.41 3.00 5.65
C LEU A 96 19.13 2.94 6.51
N GLY A 97 18.79 4.03 7.19
CA GLY A 97 17.65 4.06 8.14
C GLY A 97 16.29 3.82 7.53
N CYS A 98 16.09 4.09 6.23
CA CYS A 98 14.86 3.84 5.50
C CYS A 98 15.00 2.72 4.45
N ALA A 99 15.91 1.77 4.69
CA ALA A 99 16.15 0.69 3.75
C ALA A 99 15.07 -0.40 3.87
N VAL A 100 14.50 -0.76 2.73
CA VAL A 100 13.53 -1.85 2.60
C VAL A 100 14.14 -2.97 1.76
N ALA A 101 13.79 -4.21 2.08
CA ALA A 101 14.23 -5.37 1.33
C ALA A 101 13.40 -5.50 0.05
N VAL A 102 14.06 -5.63 -1.07
CA VAL A 102 13.42 -5.82 -2.38
C VAL A 102 14.09 -6.97 -3.15
N ARG A 103 13.39 -7.50 -4.13
CA ARG A 103 13.93 -8.46 -5.08
C ARG A 103 14.90 -7.77 -6.04
N GLY A 104 16.10 -8.28 -6.15
CA GLY A 104 17.09 -7.83 -7.11
C GLY A 104 16.85 -8.41 -8.51
N PRO A 105 17.58 -7.90 -9.53
CA PRO A 105 17.49 -8.38 -10.92
C PRO A 105 17.85 -9.85 -11.09
N ASP A 106 18.69 -10.37 -10.21
CA ASP A 106 19.11 -11.79 -10.12
C ASP A 106 18.14 -12.67 -9.32
N GLY A 107 17.04 -12.09 -8.83
CA GLY A 107 16.06 -12.74 -7.96
C GLY A 107 16.49 -12.78 -6.48
N GLY A 108 17.71 -12.35 -6.15
CA GLY A 108 18.23 -12.28 -4.79
C GLY A 108 17.67 -11.08 -4.01
N ARG A 109 18.00 -11.03 -2.71
CA ARG A 109 17.63 -9.93 -1.83
C ARG A 109 18.55 -8.74 -2.05
N GLN A 110 17.97 -7.57 -2.23
CA GLN A 110 18.63 -6.28 -2.23
C GLN A 110 17.97 -5.33 -1.23
N TYR A 111 18.68 -4.27 -0.85
CA TYR A 111 18.12 -3.20 -0.03
C TYR A 111 18.07 -1.91 -0.83
N ARG A 112 16.91 -1.25 -0.85
CA ARG A 112 16.70 0.07 -1.45
C ARG A 112 16.20 1.05 -0.40
N ARG A 113 16.67 2.28 -0.48
CA ARG A 113 16.31 3.35 0.46
C ARG A 113 15.07 4.07 -0.06
N VAL A 114 14.03 4.12 0.74
CA VAL A 114 12.77 4.77 0.38
C VAL A 114 12.97 6.24 0.03
N CYS A 115 13.87 6.94 0.73
CA CYS A 115 14.15 8.36 0.49
C CYS A 115 14.88 8.66 -0.84
N ARG A 116 15.49 7.67 -1.49
CA ARG A 116 16.31 7.88 -2.69
C ARG A 116 15.88 7.05 -3.89
N GLU A 117 15.70 5.76 -3.70
CA GLU A 117 15.29 4.82 -4.76
C GLU A 117 13.77 4.65 -4.84
N GLY A 118 13.02 5.11 -3.79
CA GLY A 118 11.58 5.17 -3.70
C GLY A 118 11.03 6.60 -3.84
N PRO A 119 9.90 6.93 -3.19
CA PRO A 119 9.14 6.05 -2.29
C PRO A 119 8.27 4.99 -2.98
N VAL A 120 8.11 5.06 -4.31
CA VAL A 120 7.21 4.16 -5.05
C VAL A 120 7.96 2.92 -5.54
N PHE A 121 7.37 1.76 -5.28
CA PHE A 121 7.89 0.44 -5.66
C PHE A 121 6.77 -0.42 -6.26
N ASP A 122 7.12 -1.37 -7.13
CA ASP A 122 6.20 -2.45 -7.45
C ASP A 122 5.99 -3.32 -6.20
N ILE A 123 4.75 -3.61 -5.86
CA ILE A 123 4.42 -4.37 -4.65
C ILE A 123 5.04 -5.77 -4.65
N ARG A 124 5.27 -6.35 -5.85
CA ARG A 124 5.86 -7.69 -6.03
C ARG A 124 7.37 -7.72 -5.82
N ASP A 125 8.01 -6.57 -5.93
CA ASP A 125 9.45 -6.46 -5.67
C ASP A 125 9.76 -6.39 -4.18
N ILE A 126 8.79 -6.03 -3.34
CA ILE A 126 9.00 -5.89 -1.90
C ILE A 126 9.05 -7.28 -1.27
N LEU A 127 10.12 -7.54 -0.52
CA LEU A 127 10.27 -8.75 0.26
C LEU A 127 9.70 -8.51 1.66
N TRP A 128 8.49 -8.98 1.86
CA TRP A 128 7.82 -8.95 3.16
C TRP A 128 8.39 -10.05 4.03
N ASP A 129 9.41 -9.74 4.81
CA ASP A 129 9.97 -10.73 5.72
C ASP A 129 8.96 -11.15 6.77
N ALA A 130 8.86 -12.45 6.98
CA ALA A 130 8.17 -13.01 8.13
C ALA A 130 8.91 -12.69 9.46
N GLU A 131 10.01 -11.96 9.38
CA GLU A 131 10.98 -11.75 10.46
C GLU A 131 11.15 -10.28 10.84
N SER A 132 10.09 -9.58 11.08
CA SER A 132 10.15 -8.42 11.97
C SER A 132 9.50 -8.73 13.31
N GLY A 133 9.64 -9.96 13.74
CA GLY A 133 9.46 -10.37 15.12
C GLY A 133 10.84 -10.50 15.76
N ASP A 134 11.05 -9.79 16.84
CA ASP A 134 12.16 -9.81 17.78
C ASP A 134 13.40 -8.97 17.44
N ALA A 135 13.35 -7.74 17.91
CA ALA A 135 14.42 -7.10 18.67
C ALA A 135 13.79 -6.16 19.69
#